data_fbe79d50b74eb37f3cb237c27a5125c7
#
_entry.id   fbe79d50b74eb37f3cb237c27a5125c7
#
_cell.length_a   1.000
_cell.length_b   1.000
_cell.length_c   1.000
_cell.angle_alpha   90.00
_cell.angle_beta   90.00
_cell.angle_gamma   90.00
#
_symmetry.space_group_name_H-M   'P 1'
#
loop_
_entity.id
_entity.type
_entity.pdbx_description
1 polymer ?
#
loop_
_entity_poly.entity_id
_entity_poly.type
_entity_poly.pdbx_seq_one_letter_code
_entity_poly.pdbx_strand_id
1 'polypeptide(L)'
;MKKILIFIDWFTPAVKAGGPISSVENMVNLLPKEFEFYIITSTKDLNSKQNLDGVVLNKWQKVGSANVIYLEKSHLKNKILKSLVAEINPFKIYLNGIFSFKFSILPCWLFKTKYNIIIAPRGMLGSGALAVKSYRKIVFLQLMKSFSIYKNVHWHLTNDQELEDLNRVISKNITYSILPNVTKKIEFKERKKSSKILNLISICRINKIKKIEFFLRLLSEIKFECNYTIIGFVEDLNYYNSLLKISESLPSNITVEFTGQQKFSKITDYLKSAHVFISTSNNENFGHSIVESLATGLPVLISENCPWNNLEKYNAGFRLPLTHSYFKEKLIYFNEMSPRSYMGFNNGSRNYYDKFVNPSIFKKGYIKMFSE
;
A
#
# COMPACT_ATOMS: atom_id res chain seq x y z
N MET A 1 0.44 -4.67 29.11
CA MET A 1 -0.23 -4.42 27.83
C MET A 1 -0.69 -5.72 27.19
N LYS A 2 -1.81 -5.72 26.45
CA LYS A 2 -2.22 -6.89 25.66
C LYS A 2 -1.23 -7.12 24.53
N LYS A 3 -0.81 -8.37 24.33
CA LYS A 3 0.14 -8.75 23.28
C LYS A 3 -0.59 -9.10 22.00
N ILE A 4 -0.19 -8.53 20.88
CA ILE A 4 -0.72 -8.82 19.54
C ILE A 4 0.39 -9.48 18.73
N LEU A 5 0.12 -10.70 18.24
CA LEU A 5 1.06 -11.41 17.39
C LEU A 5 0.64 -11.27 15.92
N ILE A 6 1.54 -10.77 15.09
CA ILE A 6 1.32 -10.54 13.66
C ILE A 6 2.12 -11.55 12.85
N PHE A 7 1.48 -12.19 11.89
CA PHE A 7 2.13 -12.98 10.85
C PHE A 7 2.08 -12.21 9.53
N ILE A 8 3.23 -12.03 8.91
CA ILE A 8 3.37 -11.33 7.63
C ILE A 8 4.53 -11.93 6.83
N ASP A 9 4.38 -12.07 5.50
CA ASP A 9 5.41 -12.65 4.64
C ASP A 9 6.71 -11.83 4.63
N TRP A 10 6.58 -10.51 4.55
CA TRP A 10 7.70 -9.57 4.45
C TRP A 10 7.50 -8.39 5.40
N PHE A 11 8.52 -8.06 6.16
CA PHE A 11 8.51 -6.90 7.06
C PHE A 11 9.83 -6.13 6.97
N THR A 12 9.84 -4.86 7.38
CA THR A 12 11.04 -4.01 7.41
C THR A 12 12.25 -4.76 7.98
N PRO A 13 13.44 -4.78 7.32
CA PRO A 13 13.86 -3.88 6.22
C PRO A 13 13.49 -4.33 4.80
N ALA A 14 12.69 -5.39 4.61
CA ALA A 14 12.13 -5.72 3.30
C ALA A 14 11.31 -4.54 2.75
N VAL A 15 11.37 -4.31 1.44
CA VAL A 15 10.77 -3.14 0.81
C VAL A 15 10.01 -3.46 -0.48
N LYS A 16 10.34 -4.58 -1.16
CA LYS A 16 9.78 -4.89 -2.50
C LYS A 16 8.28 -5.19 -2.49
N ALA A 17 7.75 -5.73 -1.38
CA ALA A 17 6.31 -5.97 -1.26
C ALA A 17 5.49 -4.68 -1.08
N GLY A 18 6.13 -3.57 -0.69
CA GLY A 18 5.51 -2.23 -0.65
C GLY A 18 4.36 -2.10 0.36
N GLY A 19 3.15 -1.84 -0.12
CA GLY A 19 1.98 -1.51 0.68
C GLY A 19 1.69 -2.41 1.88
N PRO A 20 1.73 -3.75 1.80
CA PRO A 20 1.51 -4.63 2.94
C PRO A 20 2.49 -4.39 4.11
N ILE A 21 3.77 -4.12 3.81
CA ILE A 21 4.79 -3.82 4.83
C ILE A 21 4.46 -2.50 5.50
N SER A 22 4.25 -1.44 4.70
CA SER A 22 3.90 -0.10 5.20
C SER A 22 2.62 -0.12 6.04
N SER A 23 1.60 -0.90 5.64
CA SER A 23 0.34 -1.01 6.39
C SER A 23 0.55 -1.55 7.80
N VAL A 24 1.35 -2.61 7.96
CA VAL A 24 1.61 -3.20 9.28
C VAL A 24 2.55 -2.31 10.10
N GLU A 25 3.63 -1.80 9.51
CA GLU A 25 4.56 -0.90 10.18
C GLU A 25 3.86 0.33 10.75
N ASN A 26 3.01 0.97 9.94
CA ASN A 26 2.30 2.18 10.35
C ASN A 26 1.23 1.88 11.42
N MET A 27 0.53 0.75 11.32
CA MET A 27 -0.45 0.29 12.31
C MET A 27 0.23 0.06 13.68
N VAL A 28 1.36 -0.61 13.70
CA VAL A 28 2.15 -0.85 14.91
C VAL A 28 2.63 0.47 15.52
N ASN A 29 3.13 1.38 14.69
CA ASN A 29 3.61 2.68 15.14
C ASN A 29 2.49 3.65 15.56
N LEU A 30 1.24 3.39 15.18
CA LEU A 30 0.07 4.16 15.65
C LEU A 30 -0.31 3.81 17.10
N LEU A 31 -0.03 2.58 17.55
CA LEU A 31 -0.57 1.99 18.79
C LEU A 31 0.51 1.51 19.79
N PRO A 32 1.70 2.11 19.89
CA PRO A 32 2.80 1.57 20.69
C PRO A 32 2.57 1.68 22.20
N LYS A 33 1.61 2.49 22.64
CA LYS A 33 1.25 2.67 24.05
C LYS A 33 0.08 1.80 24.49
N GLU A 34 -0.69 1.29 23.53
CA GLU A 34 -1.91 0.51 23.77
C GLU A 34 -1.66 -0.99 23.77
N PHE A 35 -0.75 -1.45 22.87
CA PHE A 35 -0.44 -2.87 22.68
C PHE A 35 1.05 -3.13 22.57
N GLU A 36 1.44 -4.34 22.93
CA GLU A 36 2.78 -4.87 22.69
C GLU A 36 2.72 -5.76 21.43
N PHE A 37 3.45 -5.37 20.38
CA PHE A 37 3.42 -6.07 19.11
C PHE A 37 4.59 -7.01 18.94
N TYR A 38 4.28 -8.25 18.54
CA TYR A 38 5.21 -9.28 18.13
C TYR A 38 4.97 -9.60 16.66
N ILE A 39 6.00 -9.72 15.84
CA ILE A 39 5.90 -9.98 14.40
C ILE A 39 6.75 -11.18 14.03
N ILE A 40 6.13 -12.17 13.37
CA ILE A 40 6.81 -13.29 12.74
C ILE A 40 6.82 -13.07 11.23
N THR A 41 8.02 -13.04 10.62
CA THR A 41 8.20 -12.75 9.20
C THR A 41 9.31 -13.61 8.58
N SER A 42 9.44 -13.55 7.24
CA SER A 42 10.50 -14.21 6.47
C SER A 42 11.84 -13.50 6.61
N THR A 43 12.93 -14.25 6.46
CA THR A 43 14.29 -13.71 6.36
C THR A 43 14.60 -13.08 5.01
N LYS A 44 13.71 -13.17 4.02
CA LYS A 44 13.95 -12.74 2.63
C LYS A 44 12.92 -11.73 2.18
N ASP A 45 13.32 -10.84 1.29
CA ASP A 45 12.39 -9.94 0.60
C ASP A 45 11.68 -10.65 -0.57
N LEU A 46 10.64 -10.04 -1.09
CA LEU A 46 9.86 -10.52 -2.23
C LEU A 46 10.77 -10.83 -3.43
N ASN A 47 10.68 -12.07 -3.94
CA ASN A 47 11.48 -12.57 -5.06
C ASN A 47 13.01 -12.53 -4.83
N SER A 48 13.48 -12.40 -3.58
CA SER A 48 14.91 -12.46 -3.25
C SER A 48 15.34 -13.89 -2.89
N LYS A 49 16.53 -14.27 -3.34
CA LYS A 49 17.20 -15.51 -2.90
C LYS A 49 18.06 -15.27 -1.64
N GLN A 50 18.50 -14.03 -1.42
CA GLN A 50 19.34 -13.63 -0.30
C GLN A 50 18.51 -13.26 0.93
N ASN A 51 19.06 -13.45 2.11
CA ASN A 51 18.48 -12.95 3.35
C ASN A 51 18.58 -11.42 3.40
N LEU A 52 17.72 -10.81 4.22
CA LEU A 52 17.73 -9.39 4.48
C LEU A 52 19.02 -9.00 5.24
N ASP A 53 19.61 -7.89 4.85
CA ASP A 53 20.79 -7.34 5.53
C ASP A 53 20.40 -6.70 6.86
N GLY A 54 21.31 -6.77 7.83
CA GLY A 54 21.18 -6.11 9.13
C GLY A 54 20.13 -6.74 10.06
N VAL A 55 19.64 -7.96 9.79
CA VAL A 55 18.71 -8.68 10.67
C VAL A 55 19.39 -9.88 11.35
N VAL A 56 19.00 -10.16 12.58
CA VAL A 56 19.42 -11.37 13.30
C VAL A 56 18.39 -12.47 13.02
N LEU A 57 18.86 -13.59 12.46
CA LEU A 57 17.96 -14.69 12.06
C LEU A 57 17.53 -15.51 13.27
N ASN A 58 16.27 -15.95 13.26
CA ASN A 58 15.69 -16.86 14.26
C ASN A 58 15.76 -16.38 15.72
N LYS A 59 15.95 -15.08 15.94
CA LYS A 59 15.98 -14.45 17.27
C LYS A 59 15.09 -13.19 17.28
N TRP A 60 14.46 -12.94 18.42
CA TRP A 60 13.70 -11.72 18.64
C TRP A 60 14.62 -10.49 18.67
N GLN A 61 14.23 -9.44 17.98
CA GLN A 61 14.91 -8.16 17.94
C GLN A 61 13.91 -7.01 17.87
N LYS A 62 14.28 -5.84 18.38
CA LYS A 62 13.42 -4.65 18.30
C LYS A 62 13.55 -3.99 16.94
N VAL A 63 12.42 -3.77 16.28
CA VAL A 63 12.33 -3.03 15.01
C VAL A 63 11.21 -2.00 15.13
N GLY A 64 11.55 -0.73 15.22
CA GLY A 64 10.58 0.32 15.52
C GLY A 64 9.86 0.04 16.85
N SER A 65 8.54 0.00 16.83
CA SER A 65 7.69 -0.25 18.00
C SER A 65 7.36 -1.73 18.23
N ALA A 66 7.88 -2.66 17.41
CA ALA A 66 7.59 -4.10 17.51
C ALA A 66 8.78 -4.94 17.92
N ASN A 67 8.52 -6.11 18.52
CA ASN A 67 9.45 -7.22 18.64
C ASN A 67 9.30 -8.10 17.39
N VAL A 68 10.37 -8.29 16.61
CA VAL A 68 10.33 -8.99 15.32
C VAL A 68 11.25 -10.18 15.33
N ILE A 69 10.78 -11.31 14.78
CA ILE A 69 11.60 -12.48 14.52
C ILE A 69 11.57 -12.81 13.02
N TYR A 70 12.75 -12.91 12.41
CA TYR A 70 12.93 -13.28 11.02
C TYR A 70 13.22 -14.77 10.95
N LEU A 71 12.23 -15.57 10.55
CA LEU A 71 12.36 -17.01 10.52
C LEU A 71 12.82 -17.53 9.17
N GLU A 72 13.85 -18.36 9.19
CA GLU A 72 14.23 -19.14 8.03
C GLU A 72 13.16 -20.19 7.69
N LYS A 73 13.09 -20.57 6.42
CA LYS A 73 12.10 -21.55 5.92
C LYS A 73 12.16 -22.88 6.70
N SER A 74 13.34 -23.29 7.15
CA SER A 74 13.57 -24.47 7.98
C SER A 74 12.96 -24.37 9.38
N HIS A 75 12.78 -23.16 9.91
CA HIS A 75 12.19 -22.86 11.21
C HIS A 75 10.67 -22.60 11.16
N LEU A 76 10.09 -22.46 9.98
CA LEU A 76 8.63 -22.31 9.79
C LEU A 76 7.92 -23.68 9.88
N LYS A 77 8.17 -24.41 10.98
CA LYS A 77 7.58 -25.73 11.31
C LYS A 77 6.55 -25.61 12.43
N ASN A 78 5.54 -26.47 12.41
CA ASN A 78 4.42 -26.43 13.37
C ASN A 78 4.89 -26.43 14.84
N LYS A 79 5.90 -27.25 15.19
CA LYS A 79 6.43 -27.34 16.56
C LYS A 79 7.04 -26.00 17.01
N ILE A 80 7.83 -25.36 16.13
CA ILE A 80 8.49 -24.08 16.44
C ILE A 80 7.45 -22.95 16.55
N LEU A 81 6.50 -22.89 15.60
CA LEU A 81 5.44 -21.87 15.65
C LEU A 81 4.58 -22.03 16.91
N LYS A 82 4.24 -23.26 17.30
CA LYS A 82 3.48 -23.53 18.54
C LYS A 82 4.28 -23.09 19.78
N SER A 83 5.59 -23.34 19.83
CA SER A 83 6.47 -22.92 20.93
C SER A 83 6.53 -21.39 21.03
N LEU A 84 6.78 -20.68 19.92
CA LEU A 84 6.83 -19.22 19.89
C LEU A 84 5.51 -18.58 20.32
N VAL A 85 4.38 -19.11 19.82
CA VAL A 85 3.04 -18.60 20.19
C VAL A 85 2.73 -18.87 21.67
N ALA A 86 3.14 -20.01 22.21
CA ALA A 86 2.98 -20.34 23.63
C ALA A 86 3.81 -19.42 24.53
N GLU A 87 5.05 -19.12 24.15
CA GLU A 87 5.96 -18.20 24.86
C GLU A 87 5.39 -16.76 24.90
N ILE A 88 4.91 -16.25 23.77
CA ILE A 88 4.33 -14.91 23.68
C ILE A 88 2.99 -14.87 24.42
N ASN A 89 2.19 -15.94 24.32
CA ASN A 89 0.80 -16.02 24.81
C ASN A 89 -0.03 -14.80 24.39
N PRO A 90 -0.23 -14.60 23.05
CA PRO A 90 -0.87 -13.39 22.54
C PRO A 90 -2.36 -13.33 22.90
N PHE A 91 -2.85 -12.10 23.13
CA PHE A 91 -4.29 -11.85 23.28
C PHE A 91 -5.04 -12.05 21.96
N LYS A 92 -4.42 -11.64 20.84
CA LYS A 92 -4.94 -11.86 19.47
C LYS A 92 -3.81 -12.17 18.50
N ILE A 93 -4.16 -12.90 17.44
CA ILE A 93 -3.28 -13.17 16.31
C ILE A 93 -3.81 -12.43 15.08
N TYR A 94 -2.96 -11.66 14.43
CA TYR A 94 -3.26 -10.91 13.23
C TYR A 94 -2.52 -11.49 12.03
N LEU A 95 -3.25 -11.86 10.97
CA LEU A 95 -2.73 -12.45 9.74
C LEU A 95 -2.83 -11.44 8.60
N ASN A 96 -1.69 -11.01 8.08
CA ASN A 96 -1.64 -10.01 7.01
C ASN A 96 -1.59 -10.68 5.63
N GLY A 97 -2.75 -10.86 5.02
CA GLY A 97 -2.96 -11.57 3.76
C GLY A 97 -3.72 -12.89 3.97
N ILE A 98 -4.15 -13.52 2.85
CA ILE A 98 -4.97 -14.74 2.88
C ILE A 98 -4.37 -15.92 2.10
N PHE A 99 -3.45 -15.67 1.14
CA PHE A 99 -2.91 -16.71 0.26
C PHE A 99 -1.59 -17.30 0.71
N SER A 100 -0.94 -16.73 1.72
CA SER A 100 0.32 -17.25 2.24
C SER A 100 0.11 -18.51 3.06
N PHE A 101 0.68 -19.64 2.61
CA PHE A 101 0.56 -20.88 3.37
C PHE A 101 1.22 -20.74 4.75
N LYS A 102 2.43 -20.19 4.82
CA LYS A 102 3.24 -20.14 6.04
C LYS A 102 2.83 -19.02 7.01
N PHE A 103 2.32 -17.89 6.49
CA PHE A 103 2.04 -16.69 7.29
C PHE A 103 0.54 -16.37 7.42
N SER A 104 -0.34 -17.14 6.79
CA SER A 104 -1.79 -16.97 6.93
C SER A 104 -2.52 -18.27 7.17
N ILE A 105 -2.43 -19.25 6.25
CA ILE A 105 -3.23 -20.47 6.31
C ILE A 105 -2.82 -21.36 7.49
N LEU A 106 -1.54 -21.68 7.57
CA LEU A 106 -0.98 -22.55 8.63
C LEU A 106 -1.19 -21.94 10.02
N PRO A 107 -0.88 -20.66 10.29
CA PRO A 107 -1.19 -20.03 11.57
C PRO A 107 -2.69 -20.02 11.88
N CYS A 108 -3.55 -19.71 10.90
CA CYS A 108 -5.00 -19.77 11.09
C CYS A 108 -5.44 -21.16 11.51
N TRP A 109 -5.01 -22.21 10.79
CA TRP A 109 -5.35 -23.60 11.10
C TRP A 109 -4.84 -24.04 12.46
N LEU A 110 -3.61 -23.70 12.84
CA LEU A 110 -2.99 -24.12 14.10
C LEU A 110 -3.59 -23.44 15.33
N PHE A 111 -4.08 -22.20 15.21
CA PHE A 111 -4.33 -21.35 16.37
C PHE A 111 -5.78 -20.89 16.53
N LYS A 112 -6.66 -21.01 15.51
CA LYS A 112 -8.04 -20.48 15.53
C LYS A 112 -8.94 -21.08 16.62
N THR A 113 -8.61 -22.24 17.15
CA THR A 113 -9.38 -22.88 18.22
C THR A 113 -9.03 -22.36 19.61
N LYS A 114 -7.85 -21.75 19.75
CA LYS A 114 -7.31 -21.30 21.04
C LYS A 114 -7.22 -19.77 21.13
N TYR A 115 -7.05 -19.09 20.01
CA TYR A 115 -6.82 -17.64 19.96
C TYR A 115 -7.83 -16.96 19.04
N ASN A 116 -8.18 -15.72 19.37
CA ASN A 116 -8.95 -14.85 18.46
C ASN A 116 -8.08 -14.42 17.29
N ILE A 117 -8.50 -14.76 16.06
CA ILE A 117 -7.76 -14.46 14.85
C ILE A 117 -8.40 -13.32 14.08
N ILE A 118 -7.60 -12.35 13.69
CA ILE A 118 -7.96 -11.29 12.76
C ILE A 118 -7.24 -11.54 11.44
N ILE A 119 -7.95 -11.47 10.31
CA ILE A 119 -7.37 -11.62 8.96
C ILE A 119 -7.61 -10.35 8.16
N ALA A 120 -6.55 -9.81 7.55
CA ALA A 120 -6.62 -8.68 6.65
C ALA A 120 -6.32 -9.13 5.20
N PRO A 121 -7.33 -9.16 4.29
CA PRO A 121 -7.16 -9.61 2.90
C PRO A 121 -6.29 -8.68 2.05
N ARG A 122 -6.25 -7.40 2.36
CA ARG A 122 -5.42 -6.40 1.67
C ARG A 122 -5.66 -6.33 0.16
N GLY A 123 -6.93 -6.35 -0.26
CA GLY A 123 -7.31 -6.28 -1.67
C GLY A 123 -7.09 -7.58 -2.46
N MET A 124 -6.67 -8.66 -1.81
CA MET A 124 -6.33 -9.92 -2.49
C MET A 124 -7.55 -10.65 -3.07
N LEU A 125 -8.78 -10.28 -2.65
CA LEU A 125 -10.05 -10.85 -3.12
C LEU A 125 -10.71 -10.04 -4.24
N GLY A 126 -10.19 -8.87 -4.57
CA GLY A 126 -10.69 -8.05 -5.67
C GLY A 126 -10.60 -8.77 -7.02
N SER A 127 -11.52 -8.43 -7.94
CA SER A 127 -11.61 -9.08 -9.26
C SER A 127 -10.28 -9.03 -10.04
N GLY A 128 -9.60 -7.89 -10.05
CA GLY A 128 -8.28 -7.75 -10.67
C GLY A 128 -7.19 -8.60 -10.02
N ALA A 129 -7.20 -8.73 -8.69
CA ALA A 129 -6.26 -9.57 -7.96
C ALA A 129 -6.56 -11.06 -8.18
N LEU A 130 -7.82 -11.45 -8.27
CA LEU A 130 -8.23 -12.84 -8.54
C LEU A 130 -7.97 -13.25 -10.00
N ALA A 131 -8.05 -12.32 -10.97
CA ALA A 131 -7.78 -12.60 -12.37
C ALA A 131 -6.34 -13.12 -12.61
N VAL A 132 -5.39 -12.64 -11.81
CA VAL A 132 -4.00 -13.13 -11.87
C VAL A 132 -3.93 -14.53 -11.24
N LYS A 133 -3.60 -15.56 -12.06
CA LYS A 133 -3.58 -16.99 -11.65
C LYS A 133 -4.94 -17.48 -11.11
N SER A 134 -6.03 -17.06 -11.74
CA SER A 134 -7.41 -17.20 -11.28
C SER A 134 -7.79 -18.63 -10.86
N TYR A 135 -7.50 -19.64 -11.68
CA TYR A 135 -7.85 -21.04 -11.40
C TYR A 135 -7.27 -21.53 -10.06
N ARG A 136 -5.97 -21.28 -9.82
CA ARG A 136 -5.32 -21.72 -8.57
C ARG A 136 -5.90 -21.05 -7.34
N LYS A 137 -6.25 -19.76 -7.45
CA LYS A 137 -6.86 -19.01 -6.34
C LYS A 137 -8.30 -19.46 -6.06
N ILE A 138 -9.09 -19.71 -7.10
CA ILE A 138 -10.47 -20.19 -6.96
C ILE A 138 -10.50 -21.56 -6.30
N VAL A 139 -9.71 -22.53 -6.80
CA VAL A 139 -9.60 -23.87 -6.20
C VAL A 139 -9.14 -23.78 -4.75
N PHE A 140 -8.13 -22.95 -4.49
CA PHE A 140 -7.66 -22.68 -3.14
C PHE A 140 -8.78 -22.16 -2.21
N LEU A 141 -9.53 -21.17 -2.62
CA LEU A 141 -10.62 -20.59 -1.84
C LEU A 141 -11.75 -21.59 -1.59
N GLN A 142 -12.07 -22.44 -2.57
CA GLN A 142 -13.04 -23.54 -2.40
C GLN A 142 -12.56 -24.55 -1.36
N LEU A 143 -11.29 -24.95 -1.41
CA LEU A 143 -10.70 -25.85 -0.41
C LEU A 143 -10.73 -25.22 1.00
N MET A 144 -10.33 -23.94 1.13
CA MET A 144 -10.34 -23.24 2.42
C MET A 144 -11.76 -23.13 2.99
N LYS A 145 -12.76 -22.96 2.14
CA LYS A 145 -14.18 -22.96 2.52
C LYS A 145 -14.62 -24.36 2.99
N SER A 146 -14.31 -25.41 2.23
CA SER A 146 -14.64 -26.80 2.58
C SER A 146 -14.02 -27.23 3.92
N PHE A 147 -12.78 -26.85 4.19
CA PHE A 147 -12.12 -27.11 5.47
C PHE A 147 -12.47 -26.13 6.58
N SER A 148 -13.40 -25.20 6.33
CA SER A 148 -13.81 -24.16 7.30
C SER A 148 -12.63 -23.41 7.94
N ILE A 149 -11.55 -23.21 7.19
CA ILE A 149 -10.32 -22.58 7.71
C ILE A 149 -10.60 -21.18 8.24
N TYR A 150 -11.44 -20.42 7.55
CA TYR A 150 -11.80 -19.05 7.90
C TYR A 150 -13.10 -18.93 8.73
N LYS A 151 -13.56 -20.03 9.33
CA LYS A 151 -14.70 -20.00 10.25
C LYS A 151 -14.28 -19.37 11.59
N ASN A 152 -15.13 -18.52 12.15
CA ASN A 152 -14.92 -17.84 13.44
C ASN A 152 -13.66 -16.94 13.49
N VAL A 153 -13.31 -16.30 12.36
CA VAL A 153 -12.28 -15.27 12.32
C VAL A 153 -12.92 -13.89 12.21
N HIS A 154 -12.24 -12.88 12.71
CA HIS A 154 -12.61 -11.49 12.50
C HIS A 154 -11.88 -10.92 11.27
N TRP A 155 -12.59 -10.21 10.39
CA TRP A 155 -12.00 -9.65 9.18
C TRP A 155 -11.67 -8.18 9.36
N HIS A 156 -10.44 -7.81 9.08
CA HIS A 156 -10.03 -6.42 8.98
C HIS A 156 -10.02 -6.00 7.50
N LEU A 157 -11.00 -5.23 7.10
CA LEU A 157 -11.20 -4.73 5.74
C LEU A 157 -10.79 -3.26 5.65
N THR A 158 -10.31 -2.83 4.50
CA THR A 158 -9.83 -1.46 4.31
C THR A 158 -10.90 -0.50 3.78
N ASN A 159 -11.94 -1.04 3.13
CA ASN A 159 -13.05 -0.29 2.55
C ASN A 159 -14.26 -1.20 2.28
N ASP A 160 -15.39 -0.61 1.88
CA ASP A 160 -16.63 -1.33 1.58
C ASP A 160 -16.48 -2.26 0.37
N GLN A 161 -15.65 -1.93 -0.62
CA GLN A 161 -15.39 -2.79 -1.77
C GLN A 161 -14.74 -4.11 -1.35
N GLU A 162 -13.81 -4.09 -0.40
CA GLU A 162 -13.26 -5.34 0.17
C GLU A 162 -14.33 -6.18 0.87
N LEU A 163 -15.34 -5.55 1.49
CA LEU A 163 -16.46 -6.27 2.09
C LEU A 163 -17.31 -6.97 1.01
N GLU A 164 -17.62 -6.28 -0.09
CA GLU A 164 -18.33 -6.88 -1.22
C GLU A 164 -17.54 -8.05 -1.82
N ASP A 165 -16.25 -7.86 -2.04
CA ASP A 165 -15.35 -8.88 -2.56
C ASP A 165 -15.29 -10.11 -1.64
N LEU A 166 -15.20 -9.89 -0.33
CA LEU A 166 -15.17 -10.94 0.68
C LEU A 166 -16.51 -11.72 0.72
N ASN A 167 -17.64 -11.00 0.71
CA ASN A 167 -18.98 -11.61 0.72
C ASN A 167 -19.24 -12.46 -0.52
N ARG A 168 -18.70 -12.09 -1.66
CA ARG A 168 -18.82 -12.85 -2.91
C ARG A 168 -18.06 -14.18 -2.83
N VAL A 169 -16.91 -14.20 -2.14
CA VAL A 169 -15.97 -15.33 -2.18
C VAL A 169 -16.11 -16.25 -0.96
N ILE A 170 -16.29 -15.69 0.24
CA ILE A 170 -16.26 -16.45 1.50
C ILE A 170 -17.67 -16.70 2.04
N SER A 171 -18.34 -15.67 2.58
CA SER A 171 -19.67 -15.76 3.20
C SER A 171 -20.22 -14.37 3.51
N LYS A 172 -21.55 -14.25 3.61
CA LYS A 172 -22.22 -13.03 4.06
C LYS A 172 -22.32 -12.93 5.59
N ASN A 173 -22.20 -14.04 6.31
CA ASN A 173 -22.30 -14.04 7.78
C ASN A 173 -20.89 -14.08 8.40
N ILE A 174 -20.27 -12.91 8.50
CA ILE A 174 -18.90 -12.73 8.98
C ILE A 174 -18.84 -11.60 10.03
N THR A 175 -17.88 -11.71 10.94
CA THR A 175 -17.51 -10.57 11.83
C THR A 175 -16.39 -9.77 11.20
N TYR A 176 -16.54 -8.46 11.17
CA TYR A 176 -15.54 -7.60 10.52
C TYR A 176 -15.44 -6.21 11.12
N SER A 177 -14.33 -5.55 10.81
CA SER A 177 -14.14 -4.11 11.01
C SER A 177 -13.65 -3.50 9.70
N ILE A 178 -14.23 -2.37 9.29
CA ILE A 178 -13.74 -1.58 8.16
C ILE A 178 -12.86 -0.47 8.72
N LEU A 179 -11.56 -0.59 8.54
CA LEU A 179 -10.57 0.39 8.98
C LEU A 179 -9.53 0.57 7.86
N PRO A 180 -9.44 1.75 7.26
CA PRO A 180 -8.45 2.02 6.22
C PRO A 180 -7.03 1.77 6.70
N ASN A 181 -6.13 1.42 5.78
CA ASN A 181 -4.71 1.40 6.10
C ASN A 181 -4.27 2.76 6.64
N VAL A 182 -3.32 2.76 7.55
CA VAL A 182 -2.74 4.00 8.07
C VAL A 182 -1.41 4.30 7.39
N THR A 183 -1.10 5.59 7.27
CA THR A 183 0.16 6.08 6.69
C THR A 183 1.08 6.62 7.78
N LYS A 184 2.35 6.84 7.45
CA LYS A 184 3.26 7.59 8.32
C LYS A 184 2.75 9.02 8.48
N LYS A 185 2.97 9.58 9.66
CA LYS A 185 2.76 11.01 9.86
C LYS A 185 3.81 11.77 9.05
N ILE A 186 3.37 12.61 8.12
CA ILE A 186 4.23 13.42 7.28
C ILE A 186 3.98 14.88 7.63
N GLU A 187 5.07 15.62 7.82
CA GLU A 187 4.99 17.06 8.05
C GLU A 187 4.59 17.78 6.77
N PHE A 188 3.62 18.65 6.91
CA PHE A 188 3.17 19.55 5.85
C PHE A 188 4.05 20.80 5.81
N LYS A 189 4.44 21.20 4.61
CA LYS A 189 5.03 22.51 4.34
C LYS A 189 4.33 23.11 3.13
N GLU A 190 3.91 24.35 3.24
CA GLU A 190 3.35 25.08 2.12
C GLU A 190 4.31 25.11 0.93
N ARG A 191 3.75 25.02 -0.26
CA ARG A 191 4.48 24.99 -1.52
C ARG A 191 4.07 26.15 -2.41
N LYS A 192 5.07 26.74 -3.04
CA LYS A 192 4.84 27.72 -4.11
C LYS A 192 5.24 27.07 -5.43
N LYS A 193 4.36 27.13 -6.43
CA LYS A 193 4.74 26.80 -7.79
C LYS A 193 5.57 27.97 -8.34
N SER A 194 6.89 27.86 -8.27
CA SER A 194 7.83 28.90 -8.71
C SER A 194 8.45 28.61 -10.08
N SER A 195 8.31 27.38 -10.59
CA SER A 195 8.86 26.93 -11.87
C SER A 195 7.84 27.04 -13.00
N LYS A 196 8.30 27.41 -14.19
CA LYS A 196 7.54 27.30 -15.44
C LYS A 196 7.42 25.84 -15.91
N ILE A 197 8.36 24.97 -15.50
CA ILE A 197 8.37 23.55 -15.83
C ILE A 197 7.42 22.82 -14.88
N LEU A 198 6.51 22.02 -15.43
CA LEU A 198 5.59 21.21 -14.64
C LEU A 198 6.30 19.93 -14.18
N ASN A 199 6.54 19.80 -12.88
CA ASN A 199 7.17 18.62 -12.28
C ASN A 199 6.11 17.61 -11.82
N LEU A 200 6.10 16.44 -12.42
CA LEU A 200 5.20 15.32 -12.16
C LEU A 200 5.94 14.17 -11.45
N ILE A 201 5.24 13.43 -10.62
CA ILE A 201 5.83 12.30 -9.92
C ILE A 201 4.85 11.12 -9.83
N SER A 202 5.39 9.90 -10.00
CA SER A 202 4.72 8.66 -9.63
C SER A 202 5.61 7.84 -8.70
N ILE A 203 4.99 7.22 -7.69
CA ILE A 203 5.67 6.31 -6.77
C ILE A 203 4.91 5.01 -6.75
N CYS A 204 5.45 3.98 -7.43
CA CYS A 204 4.77 2.70 -7.57
C CYS A 204 5.74 1.59 -7.97
N ARG A 205 5.34 0.31 -7.78
CA ARG A 205 6.02 -0.82 -8.42
C ARG A 205 5.81 -0.74 -9.93
N ILE A 206 6.87 -0.94 -10.71
CA ILE A 206 6.80 -0.87 -12.18
C ILE A 206 6.29 -2.21 -12.72
N ASN A 207 4.99 -2.26 -12.98
CA ASN A 207 4.28 -3.38 -13.58
C ASN A 207 3.07 -2.90 -14.40
N LYS A 208 2.48 -3.77 -15.21
CA LYS A 208 1.38 -3.46 -16.14
C LYS A 208 0.11 -2.93 -15.46
N ILE A 209 -0.14 -3.27 -14.18
CA ILE A 209 -1.31 -2.80 -13.44
C ILE A 209 -1.26 -1.27 -13.24
N LYS A 210 -0.06 -0.70 -13.16
CA LYS A 210 0.14 0.74 -12.93
C LYS A 210 -0.06 1.61 -14.16
N LYS A 211 -0.17 1.00 -15.36
CA LYS A 211 -0.50 1.70 -16.61
C LYS A 211 0.39 2.93 -16.89
N ILE A 212 1.68 2.83 -16.57
CA ILE A 212 2.63 3.94 -16.78
C ILE A 212 2.72 4.29 -18.26
N GLU A 213 2.64 3.28 -19.15
CA GLU A 213 2.65 3.45 -20.61
C GLU A 213 1.54 4.37 -21.11
N PHE A 214 0.36 4.33 -20.48
CA PHE A 214 -0.76 5.23 -20.79
C PHE A 214 -0.33 6.68 -20.59
N PHE A 215 0.29 6.98 -19.46
CA PHE A 215 0.69 8.34 -19.15
C PHE A 215 1.88 8.82 -19.97
N LEU A 216 2.87 7.97 -20.23
CA LEU A 216 3.99 8.30 -21.12
C LEU A 216 3.50 8.63 -22.54
N ARG A 217 2.57 7.84 -23.09
CA ARG A 217 1.99 8.13 -24.41
C ARG A 217 1.22 9.46 -24.43
N LEU A 218 0.49 9.79 -23.36
CA LEU A 218 -0.16 11.08 -23.23
C LEU A 218 0.84 12.24 -23.24
N LEU A 219 2.00 12.08 -22.57
CA LEU A 219 3.02 13.11 -22.53
C LEU A 219 3.55 13.49 -23.91
N SER A 220 3.53 12.59 -24.90
CA SER A 220 3.91 12.95 -26.30
C SER A 220 2.99 14.00 -26.95
N GLU A 221 1.80 14.23 -26.39
CA GLU A 221 0.85 15.23 -26.88
C GLU A 221 0.96 16.60 -26.16
N ILE A 222 1.84 16.70 -25.16
CA ILE A 222 2.03 17.92 -24.34
C ILE A 222 3.03 18.85 -25.00
N LYS A 223 2.71 20.16 -25.04
CA LYS A 223 3.51 21.18 -25.72
C LYS A 223 4.32 22.08 -24.80
N PHE A 224 4.13 21.99 -23.48
CA PHE A 224 4.87 22.74 -22.48
C PHE A 224 5.97 21.89 -21.85
N GLU A 225 6.94 22.53 -21.22
CA GLU A 225 8.03 21.83 -20.53
C GLU A 225 7.54 21.05 -19.32
N CYS A 226 7.88 19.77 -19.26
CA CYS A 226 7.41 18.86 -18.23
C CYS A 226 8.49 17.84 -17.83
N ASN A 227 8.72 17.69 -16.54
CA ASN A 227 9.55 16.63 -15.97
C ASN A 227 8.65 15.58 -15.30
N TYR A 228 8.90 14.31 -15.57
CA TYR A 228 8.18 13.22 -14.96
C TYR A 228 9.12 12.22 -14.29
N THR A 229 9.11 12.19 -12.96
CA THR A 229 9.93 11.28 -12.15
C THR A 229 9.11 10.07 -11.73
N ILE A 230 9.63 8.87 -12.02
CA ILE A 230 9.00 7.58 -11.68
C ILE A 230 9.89 6.86 -10.68
N ILE A 231 9.37 6.67 -9.46
CA ILE A 231 10.09 6.04 -8.36
C ILE A 231 9.48 4.67 -8.07
N GLY A 232 10.31 3.63 -8.03
CA GLY A 232 9.88 2.33 -7.57
C GLY A 232 10.67 1.15 -8.08
N PHE A 233 10.37 0.00 -7.49
CA PHE A 233 10.98 -1.27 -7.83
C PHE A 233 10.44 -1.80 -9.18
N VAL A 234 11.35 -2.28 -10.02
CA VAL A 234 11.01 -2.94 -11.29
C VAL A 234 10.56 -4.38 -11.00
N GLU A 235 9.25 -4.61 -11.05
CA GLU A 235 8.66 -5.94 -10.84
C GLU A 235 8.56 -6.75 -12.14
N ASP A 236 8.32 -6.06 -13.27
CA ASP A 236 8.25 -6.63 -14.63
C ASP A 236 9.30 -5.95 -15.53
N LEU A 237 10.40 -6.66 -15.79
CA LEU A 237 11.52 -6.12 -16.57
C LEU A 237 11.12 -5.90 -18.04
N ASN A 238 10.30 -6.78 -18.63
CA ASN A 238 9.86 -6.61 -20.02
C ASN A 238 8.98 -5.37 -20.17
N TYR A 239 8.09 -5.15 -19.22
CA TYR A 239 7.28 -3.94 -19.18
C TYR A 239 8.15 -2.69 -19.00
N TYR A 240 9.12 -2.73 -18.08
CA TYR A 240 10.06 -1.63 -17.87
C TYR A 240 10.83 -1.28 -19.14
N ASN A 241 11.37 -2.27 -19.85
CA ASN A 241 12.08 -2.05 -21.13
C ASN A 241 11.15 -1.42 -22.19
N SER A 242 9.87 -1.77 -22.19
CA SER A 242 8.91 -1.11 -23.09
C SER A 242 8.65 0.36 -22.72
N LEU A 243 8.66 0.70 -21.43
CA LEU A 243 8.53 2.09 -20.97
C LEU A 243 9.75 2.93 -21.35
N LEU A 244 10.96 2.38 -21.27
CA LEU A 244 12.18 3.07 -21.70
C LEU A 244 12.09 3.46 -23.19
N LYS A 245 11.68 2.52 -24.05
CA LYS A 245 11.51 2.80 -25.49
C LYS A 245 10.48 3.93 -25.75
N ILE A 246 9.39 3.95 -24.98
CA ILE A 246 8.40 5.04 -25.09
C ILE A 246 9.03 6.36 -24.62
N SER A 247 9.77 6.36 -23.52
CA SER A 247 10.39 7.58 -22.98
C SER A 247 11.44 8.17 -23.92
N GLU A 248 12.22 7.33 -24.62
CA GLU A 248 13.19 7.75 -25.62
C GLU A 248 12.56 8.43 -26.86
N SER A 249 11.30 8.11 -27.16
CA SER A 249 10.56 8.68 -28.30
C SER A 249 9.77 9.95 -27.97
N LEU A 250 9.85 10.44 -26.73
CA LEU A 250 9.13 11.66 -26.32
C LEU A 250 9.80 12.92 -26.89
N PRO A 251 9.01 13.99 -27.13
CA PRO A 251 9.53 15.25 -27.62
C PRO A 251 10.47 15.92 -26.60
N SER A 252 11.37 16.78 -27.05
CA SER A 252 12.44 17.38 -26.26
C SER A 252 12.00 18.25 -25.07
N ASN A 253 10.75 18.72 -25.05
CA ASN A 253 10.15 19.44 -23.94
C ASN A 253 9.72 18.52 -22.78
N ILE A 254 9.83 17.18 -22.93
CA ILE A 254 9.46 16.19 -21.91
C ILE A 254 10.71 15.46 -21.43
N THR A 255 10.98 15.52 -20.13
CA THR A 255 12.04 14.74 -19.49
C THR A 255 11.43 13.66 -18.60
N VAL A 256 11.84 12.41 -18.79
CA VAL A 256 11.38 11.28 -17.96
C VAL A 256 12.57 10.67 -17.23
N GLU A 257 12.45 10.49 -15.92
CA GLU A 257 13.46 9.89 -15.08
C GLU A 257 12.89 8.67 -14.33
N PHE A 258 13.54 7.52 -14.45
CA PHE A 258 13.29 6.32 -13.64
C PHE A 258 14.38 6.21 -12.57
N THR A 259 14.09 6.54 -11.33
CA THR A 259 15.08 6.59 -10.24
C THR A 259 15.31 5.25 -9.56
N GLY A 260 14.54 4.21 -9.93
CA GLY A 260 14.51 2.96 -9.18
C GLY A 260 13.90 3.13 -7.78
N GLN A 261 14.16 2.15 -6.91
CA GLN A 261 13.65 2.19 -5.55
C GLN A 261 14.44 3.16 -4.67
N GLN A 262 13.74 4.00 -3.92
CA GLN A 262 14.33 5.01 -3.04
C GLN A 262 13.96 4.79 -1.56
N LYS A 263 14.83 5.24 -0.66
CA LYS A 263 14.52 5.28 0.79
C LYS A 263 13.42 6.32 1.06
N PHE A 264 12.61 6.08 2.09
CA PHE A 264 11.48 6.97 2.43
C PHE A 264 11.89 8.44 2.63
N SER A 265 13.05 8.70 3.23
CA SER A 265 13.58 10.06 3.39
C SER A 265 13.74 10.79 2.05
N LYS A 266 14.34 10.12 1.05
CA LYS A 266 14.48 10.66 -0.30
C LYS A 266 13.12 10.82 -1.02
N ILE A 267 12.20 9.87 -0.82
CA ILE A 267 10.84 9.98 -1.38
C ILE A 267 10.17 11.28 -0.94
N THR A 268 10.32 11.66 0.32
CA THR A 268 9.77 12.92 0.84
C THR A 268 10.34 14.13 0.13
N ASP A 269 11.61 14.12 -0.24
CA ASP A 269 12.23 15.24 -0.95
C ASP A 269 11.75 15.31 -2.40
N TYR A 270 11.61 14.18 -3.09
CA TYR A 270 10.97 14.11 -4.41
C TYR A 270 9.52 14.61 -4.37
N LEU A 271 8.74 14.19 -3.38
CA LEU A 271 7.38 14.69 -3.22
C LEU A 271 7.35 16.20 -3.02
N LYS A 272 8.31 16.79 -2.30
CA LYS A 272 8.39 18.25 -2.08
C LYS A 272 8.73 19.03 -3.36
N SER A 273 9.48 18.47 -4.28
CA SER A 273 9.87 19.13 -5.55
C SER A 273 8.82 19.00 -6.65
N ALA A 274 7.88 18.06 -6.52
CA ALA A 274 6.84 17.82 -7.51
C ALA A 274 5.68 18.83 -7.40
N HIS A 275 4.98 19.05 -8.52
CA HIS A 275 3.77 19.85 -8.59
C HIS A 275 2.49 19.02 -8.61
N VAL A 276 2.52 17.81 -9.19
CA VAL A 276 1.35 16.91 -9.25
C VAL A 276 1.82 15.46 -9.11
N PHE A 277 1.13 14.71 -8.26
CA PHE A 277 1.30 13.27 -8.19
C PHE A 277 0.40 12.57 -9.21
N ILE A 278 0.94 11.58 -9.92
CA ILE A 278 0.23 10.85 -10.98
C ILE A 278 0.06 9.39 -10.58
N SER A 279 -1.17 8.86 -10.72
CA SER A 279 -1.45 7.43 -10.61
C SER A 279 -2.47 6.98 -11.63
N THR A 280 -2.03 6.27 -12.66
CA THR A 280 -2.85 5.70 -13.74
C THR A 280 -3.20 4.24 -13.52
N SER A 281 -3.19 3.79 -12.27
CA SER A 281 -3.38 2.38 -11.91
C SER A 281 -4.74 1.84 -12.35
N ASN A 282 -4.77 0.62 -12.92
CA ASN A 282 -6.00 -0.11 -13.22
C ASN A 282 -6.69 -0.68 -11.98
N ASN A 283 -5.96 -0.80 -10.88
CA ASN A 283 -6.48 -1.30 -9.61
C ASN A 283 -5.59 -0.83 -8.48
N GLU A 284 -6.18 -0.15 -7.51
CA GLU A 284 -5.49 0.31 -6.30
C GLU A 284 -6.40 0.07 -5.09
N ASN A 285 -5.93 -0.70 -4.12
CA ASN A 285 -6.73 -0.99 -2.93
C ASN A 285 -6.74 0.18 -1.94
N PHE A 286 -5.57 0.80 -1.72
CA PHE A 286 -5.44 1.94 -0.81
C PHE A 286 -4.63 3.09 -1.43
N GLY A 287 -3.48 2.79 -2.06
CA GLY A 287 -2.61 3.78 -2.67
C GLY A 287 -1.83 4.59 -1.64
N HIS A 288 -0.93 3.94 -0.88
CA HIS A 288 -0.10 4.62 0.12
C HIS A 288 0.59 5.87 -0.44
N SER A 289 1.14 5.78 -1.65
CA SER A 289 1.82 6.91 -2.30
C SER A 289 0.87 8.08 -2.65
N ILE A 290 -0.39 7.79 -2.99
CA ILE A 290 -1.43 8.82 -3.18
C ILE A 290 -1.64 9.57 -1.85
N VAL A 291 -1.81 8.82 -0.78
CA VAL A 291 -2.06 9.38 0.56
C VAL A 291 -0.85 10.13 1.09
N GLU A 292 0.36 9.62 0.89
CA GLU A 292 1.60 10.29 1.24
C GLU A 292 1.76 11.62 0.48
N SER A 293 1.36 11.65 -0.79
CA SER A 293 1.33 12.87 -1.59
C SER A 293 0.35 13.90 -1.01
N LEU A 294 -0.88 13.51 -0.74
CA LEU A 294 -1.88 14.37 -0.10
C LEU A 294 -1.41 14.89 1.26
N ALA A 295 -0.75 14.05 2.07
CA ALA A 295 -0.18 14.44 3.36
C ALA A 295 0.88 15.53 3.24
N THR A 296 1.65 15.53 2.14
CA THR A 296 2.63 16.59 1.88
C THR A 296 2.03 17.82 1.22
N GLY A 297 0.71 17.87 1.00
CA GLY A 297 0.03 18.93 0.28
C GLY A 297 0.20 18.86 -1.25
N LEU A 298 0.65 17.74 -1.79
CA LEU A 298 0.79 17.55 -3.23
C LEU A 298 -0.55 17.14 -3.84
N PRO A 299 -1.14 17.93 -4.77
CA PRO A 299 -2.36 17.53 -5.46
C PRO A 299 -2.14 16.29 -6.32
N VAL A 300 -3.18 15.47 -6.45
CA VAL A 300 -3.09 14.19 -7.12
C VAL A 300 -3.97 14.14 -8.38
N LEU A 301 -3.45 13.51 -9.43
CA LEU A 301 -4.19 13.21 -10.66
C LEU A 301 -4.22 11.68 -10.79
N ILE A 302 -5.36 11.08 -10.50
CA ILE A 302 -5.47 9.63 -10.34
C ILE A 302 -6.58 9.04 -11.22
N SER A 303 -6.44 7.76 -11.56
CA SER A 303 -7.49 7.03 -12.27
C SER A 303 -8.72 6.78 -11.39
N GLU A 304 -9.87 6.61 -12.00
CA GLU A 304 -11.13 6.22 -11.33
C GLU A 304 -11.05 4.85 -10.61
N ASN A 305 -10.03 4.05 -10.92
CA ASN A 305 -9.78 2.75 -10.28
C ASN A 305 -9.00 2.88 -8.96
N CYS A 306 -8.71 4.10 -8.51
CA CYS A 306 -8.16 4.40 -7.19
C CYS A 306 -9.30 4.71 -6.19
N PRO A 307 -9.16 4.34 -4.90
CA PRO A 307 -10.29 4.38 -3.96
C PRO A 307 -10.61 5.78 -3.37
N TRP A 308 -9.96 6.84 -3.85
CA TRP A 308 -10.08 8.19 -3.29
C TRP A 308 -11.07 9.05 -4.06
N ASN A 309 -12.21 9.39 -3.45
CA ASN A 309 -13.32 10.14 -4.06
C ASN A 309 -13.33 11.60 -3.59
N ASN A 310 -14.11 12.44 -4.30
CA ASN A 310 -14.35 13.85 -3.94
C ASN A 310 -13.09 14.72 -3.87
N LEU A 311 -12.00 14.35 -4.54
CA LEU A 311 -10.75 15.13 -4.55
C LEU A 311 -10.97 16.56 -5.04
N GLU A 312 -11.77 16.73 -6.07
CA GLU A 312 -12.11 18.03 -6.70
C GLU A 312 -12.81 18.96 -5.71
N LYS A 313 -13.79 18.43 -4.97
CA LYS A 313 -14.55 19.20 -3.95
C LYS A 313 -13.65 19.84 -2.89
N TYR A 314 -12.50 19.25 -2.63
CA TYR A 314 -11.54 19.72 -1.63
C TYR A 314 -10.32 20.41 -2.25
N ASN A 315 -10.29 20.62 -3.56
CA ASN A 315 -9.10 21.06 -4.29
C ASN A 315 -7.87 20.19 -3.97
N ALA A 316 -8.07 18.88 -3.85
CA ALA A 316 -7.00 17.93 -3.54
C ALA A 316 -6.44 17.24 -4.80
N GLY A 317 -7.06 17.47 -5.95
CA GLY A 317 -6.73 16.85 -7.23
C GLY A 317 -7.94 16.39 -8.01
N PHE A 318 -7.73 15.42 -8.90
CA PHE A 318 -8.78 14.91 -9.80
C PHE A 318 -8.73 13.39 -9.87
N ARG A 319 -9.92 12.76 -9.91
CA ARG A 319 -10.11 11.34 -10.16
C ARG A 319 -10.81 11.15 -11.49
N LEU A 320 -10.11 10.56 -12.47
CA LEU A 320 -10.51 10.60 -13.88
C LEU A 320 -10.58 9.21 -14.52
N PRO A 321 -11.46 9.00 -15.51
CA PRO A 321 -11.37 7.86 -16.41
C PRO A 321 -9.99 7.80 -17.10
N LEU A 322 -9.50 6.60 -17.39
CA LEU A 322 -8.23 6.41 -18.11
C LEU A 322 -8.38 6.75 -19.59
N THR A 323 -8.60 8.03 -19.88
CA THR A 323 -8.73 8.62 -21.22
C THR A 323 -7.76 9.78 -21.36
N HIS A 324 -6.98 9.82 -22.44
CA HIS A 324 -5.96 10.85 -22.67
C HIS A 324 -6.51 12.27 -22.56
N SER A 325 -7.66 12.55 -23.14
CA SER A 325 -8.26 13.90 -23.17
C SER A 325 -8.47 14.47 -21.75
N TYR A 326 -9.03 13.68 -20.82
CA TYR A 326 -9.28 14.13 -19.45
C TYR A 326 -7.98 14.42 -18.68
N PHE A 327 -7.02 13.51 -18.77
CA PHE A 327 -5.72 13.72 -18.12
C PHE A 327 -4.96 14.91 -18.73
N LYS A 328 -4.98 15.05 -20.06
CA LYS A 328 -4.35 16.17 -20.79
C LYS A 328 -4.94 17.52 -20.37
N GLU A 329 -6.26 17.63 -20.32
CA GLU A 329 -6.97 18.82 -19.85
C GLU A 329 -6.48 19.25 -18.45
N LYS A 330 -6.38 18.31 -17.52
CA LYS A 330 -5.95 18.62 -16.15
C LYS A 330 -4.45 18.92 -16.05
N LEU A 331 -3.61 18.34 -16.91
CA LEU A 331 -2.19 18.73 -16.99
C LEU A 331 -2.04 20.17 -17.49
N ILE A 332 -2.79 20.56 -18.54
CA ILE A 332 -2.82 21.95 -19.03
C ILE A 332 -3.30 22.88 -17.92
N TYR A 333 -4.39 22.53 -17.24
CA TYR A 333 -4.92 23.29 -16.11
C TYR A 333 -3.87 23.51 -15.01
N PHE A 334 -3.13 22.47 -14.58
CA PHE A 334 -2.06 22.60 -13.60
C PHE A 334 -0.87 23.42 -14.14
N ASN A 335 -0.56 23.31 -15.42
CA ASN A 335 0.54 24.08 -16.02
C ASN A 335 0.25 25.59 -16.04
N GLU A 336 -0.98 25.97 -16.40
CA GLU A 336 -1.41 27.38 -16.53
C GLU A 336 -1.81 28.02 -15.20
N MET A 337 -1.87 27.22 -14.14
CA MET A 337 -2.33 27.65 -12.82
C MET A 337 -1.40 28.69 -12.21
N SER A 338 -1.99 29.79 -11.71
CA SER A 338 -1.27 30.79 -10.95
C SER A 338 -0.70 30.23 -9.64
N PRO A 339 0.38 30.81 -9.10
CA PRO A 339 0.91 30.39 -7.80
C PRO A 339 -0.12 30.43 -6.67
N ARG A 340 -1.01 31.42 -6.67
CA ARG A 340 -2.10 31.56 -5.68
C ARG A 340 -3.12 30.42 -5.80
N SER A 341 -3.55 30.08 -7.02
CA SER A 341 -4.48 28.99 -7.26
C SER A 341 -3.86 27.64 -6.89
N TYR A 342 -2.57 27.43 -7.20
CA TYR A 342 -1.83 26.23 -6.83
C TYR A 342 -1.74 26.06 -5.29
N MET A 343 -1.54 27.16 -4.55
CA MET A 343 -1.56 27.12 -3.09
C MET A 343 -2.92 26.66 -2.54
N GLY A 344 -4.02 27.01 -3.24
CA GLY A 344 -5.36 26.48 -2.93
C GLY A 344 -5.43 24.94 -3.03
N PHE A 345 -4.81 24.34 -4.06
CA PHE A 345 -4.70 22.89 -4.21
C PHE A 345 -3.76 22.26 -3.17
N ASN A 346 -2.66 22.93 -2.83
CA ASN A 346 -1.74 22.48 -1.80
C ASN A 346 -2.45 22.36 -0.43
N ASN A 347 -3.17 23.40 -0.03
CA ASN A 347 -3.94 23.42 1.22
C ASN A 347 -5.13 22.45 1.14
N GLY A 348 -5.79 22.34 0.00
CA GLY A 348 -6.88 21.41 -0.24
C GLY A 348 -6.45 19.95 -0.09
N SER A 349 -5.29 19.58 -0.64
CA SER A 349 -4.69 18.24 -0.48
C SER A 349 -4.42 17.91 0.99
N ARG A 350 -3.85 18.86 1.73
CA ARG A 350 -3.61 18.68 3.17
C ARG A 350 -4.91 18.57 3.96
N ASN A 351 -5.90 19.41 3.69
CA ASN A 351 -7.20 19.36 4.34
C ASN A 351 -7.94 18.05 4.06
N TYR A 352 -7.84 17.54 2.82
CA TYR A 352 -8.38 16.23 2.47
C TYR A 352 -7.72 15.11 3.29
N TYR A 353 -6.39 15.11 3.35
CA TYR A 353 -5.64 14.15 4.16
C TYR A 353 -6.06 14.23 5.64
N ASP A 354 -6.07 15.41 6.24
CA ASP A 354 -6.40 15.58 7.66
C ASP A 354 -7.83 15.15 7.98
N LYS A 355 -8.76 15.32 7.04
CA LYS A 355 -10.18 14.98 7.24
C LYS A 355 -10.49 13.50 7.01
N PHE A 356 -9.85 12.84 6.05
CA PHE A 356 -10.27 11.51 5.58
C PHE A 356 -9.23 10.42 5.77
N VAL A 357 -7.96 10.76 5.96
CA VAL A 357 -6.86 9.79 5.86
C VAL A 357 -5.90 9.84 7.05
N ASN A 358 -5.90 10.91 7.82
CA ASN A 358 -5.01 11.08 8.96
C ASN A 358 -5.15 9.90 9.94
N PRO A 359 -4.06 9.19 10.27
CA PRO A 359 -4.08 8.02 11.14
C PRO A 359 -4.79 8.21 12.48
N SER A 360 -4.75 9.42 13.04
CA SER A 360 -5.38 9.74 14.33
C SER A 360 -6.89 9.52 14.33
N ILE A 361 -7.55 9.68 13.16
CA ILE A 361 -8.99 9.47 13.01
C ILE A 361 -9.35 8.01 13.29
N PHE A 362 -8.52 7.10 12.83
CA PHE A 362 -8.79 5.64 12.89
C PHE A 362 -8.27 4.99 14.17
N LYS A 363 -7.47 5.70 14.98
CA LYS A 363 -6.81 5.15 16.17
C LYS A 363 -7.78 4.46 17.12
N LYS A 364 -8.92 5.09 17.41
CA LYS A 364 -9.95 4.50 18.29
C LYS A 364 -10.52 3.20 17.70
N GLY A 365 -10.78 3.15 16.39
CA GLY A 365 -11.26 1.96 15.70
C GLY A 365 -10.27 0.80 15.77
N TYR A 366 -8.99 1.07 15.56
CA TYR A 366 -7.93 0.06 15.71
C TYR A 366 -7.81 -0.45 17.15
N ILE A 367 -7.89 0.44 18.14
CA ILE A 367 -7.91 0.03 19.55
C ILE A 367 -9.09 -0.89 19.82
N LYS A 368 -10.30 -0.54 19.35
CA LYS A 368 -11.50 -1.36 19.50
C LYS A 368 -11.31 -2.74 18.87
N MET A 369 -10.87 -2.81 17.61
CA MET A 369 -10.64 -4.06 16.88
C MET A 369 -9.66 -5.00 17.62
N PHE A 370 -8.61 -4.46 18.22
CA PHE A 370 -7.65 -5.27 18.97
C PHE A 370 -8.05 -5.55 20.41
N SER A 371 -8.98 -4.81 21.02
CA SER A 371 -9.38 -4.96 22.42
C SER A 371 -10.56 -5.90 22.62
N GLU A 372 -11.50 -5.94 21.69
CA GLU A 372 -12.68 -6.81 21.65
C GLU A 372 -12.36 -8.16 21.02
#